data_b84fe2982f26753f1bfb01d97964d7ab
#
_entry.id   b84fe2982f26753f1bfb01d97964d7ab
#
_cell.length_a   1.000
_cell.length_b   1.000
_cell.length_c   1.000
_cell.angle_alpha   90.00
_cell.angle_beta   90.00
_cell.angle_gamma   90.00
#
_symmetry.space_group_name_H-M   'P 1'
#
loop_
_entity.id
_entity.type
_entity.pdbx_description
1 polymer ?
#
loop_
_entity_poly.entity_id
_entity_poly.type
_entity_poly.pdbx_seq_one_letter_code
_entity_poly.pdbx_strand_id
1 'polypeptide(L)'
;MAGFTDYLEDKVLDHVFGGSAYTAPSTLYVGLFTAAPSDTGGGTECSGGSYARKSMAAMTVSGTSPTTATNGAAVEFVTATGSWGTVTHVGIFDASSSGNLMAWAALSASKAVASGDVFRFDAGDLDVTLA
;
A
#
# COMPACT_ATOMS: atom_id res chain seq x y z
N MET A 1 -9.67 4.62 2.24
CA MET A 1 -10.11 3.20 2.22
C MET A 1 -9.57 2.53 0.99
N ALA A 2 -8.73 1.54 1.15
CA ALA A 2 -8.13 0.83 0.03
C ALA A 2 -8.99 -0.35 -0.39
N GLY A 3 -9.05 -0.62 -1.69
CA GLY A 3 -9.64 -1.82 -2.24
C GLY A 3 -8.60 -2.72 -2.89
N PHE A 4 -8.99 -3.92 -3.23
CA PHE A 4 -8.11 -4.85 -3.94
C PHE A 4 -7.89 -4.41 -5.38
N THR A 5 -6.69 -4.70 -5.89
CA THR A 5 -6.42 -4.68 -7.32
C THR A 5 -6.95 -5.96 -7.97
N ASP A 6 -7.09 -5.94 -9.29
CA ASP A 6 -7.47 -7.13 -10.06
C ASP A 6 -6.54 -8.31 -9.78
N TYR A 7 -5.25 -8.05 -9.60
CA TYR A 7 -4.28 -9.09 -9.24
C TYR A 7 -4.68 -9.81 -7.95
N LEU A 8 -4.98 -9.05 -6.89
CA LEU A 8 -5.30 -9.66 -5.61
C LEU A 8 -6.67 -10.32 -5.63
N GLU A 9 -7.64 -9.73 -6.32
CA GLU A 9 -8.97 -10.32 -6.48
C GLU A 9 -8.88 -11.70 -7.14
N ASP A 10 -8.11 -11.80 -8.24
CA ASP A 10 -7.86 -13.06 -8.94
C ASP A 10 -7.24 -14.10 -8.00
N LYS A 11 -6.19 -13.71 -7.26
CA LYS A 11 -5.49 -14.63 -6.35
C LYS A 11 -6.36 -15.11 -5.21
N VAL A 12 -7.19 -14.25 -4.64
CA VAL A 12 -8.09 -14.62 -3.54
C VAL A 12 -9.18 -15.57 -4.03
N LEU A 13 -9.81 -15.27 -5.15
CA LEU A 13 -10.88 -16.14 -5.70
C LEU A 13 -10.32 -17.49 -6.12
N ASP A 14 -9.16 -17.50 -6.76
CA ASP A 14 -8.51 -18.74 -7.18
C ASP A 14 -8.11 -19.60 -5.98
N HIS A 15 -7.59 -18.98 -4.94
CA HIS A 15 -7.18 -19.68 -3.72
C HIS A 15 -8.38 -20.32 -2.99
N VAL A 16 -9.47 -19.57 -2.86
CA VAL A 16 -10.64 -20.03 -2.09
C VAL A 16 -11.55 -20.93 -2.92
N PHE A 17 -11.80 -20.59 -4.17
CA PHE A 17 -12.81 -21.25 -5.00
C PHE A 17 -12.25 -21.97 -6.22
N GLY A 18 -11.09 -21.58 -6.72
CA GLY A 18 -10.50 -22.13 -7.93
C GLY A 18 -9.56 -23.33 -7.70
N GLY A 19 -9.23 -23.64 -6.45
CA GLY A 19 -8.35 -24.78 -6.12
C GLY A 19 -6.86 -24.51 -6.33
N SER A 20 -6.46 -23.29 -6.65
CA SER A 20 -5.06 -22.88 -6.82
C SER A 20 -4.55 -22.14 -5.60
N ALA A 21 -3.62 -22.74 -4.87
CA ALA A 21 -3.07 -22.11 -3.67
C ALA A 21 -2.32 -20.82 -4.02
N TYR A 22 -2.59 -19.77 -3.24
CA TYR A 22 -1.84 -18.53 -3.25
C TYR A 22 -1.03 -18.42 -1.97
N THR A 23 0.28 -18.20 -2.10
CA THR A 23 1.14 -17.98 -0.95
C THR A 23 1.16 -16.51 -0.62
N ALA A 24 0.64 -16.17 0.55
CA ALA A 24 0.65 -14.79 1.03
C ALA A 24 2.09 -14.27 1.15
N PRO A 25 2.33 -12.99 0.83
CA PRO A 25 3.67 -12.41 1.01
C PRO A 25 4.09 -12.45 2.48
N SER A 26 5.34 -12.80 2.72
CA SER A 26 5.90 -12.81 4.07
C SER A 26 6.08 -11.38 4.63
N THR A 27 6.27 -10.41 3.75
CA THR A 27 6.42 -9.00 4.10
C THR A 27 5.62 -8.15 3.13
N LEU A 28 4.84 -7.23 3.67
CA LEU A 28 4.12 -6.22 2.88
C LEU A 28 4.98 -4.96 2.77
N TYR A 29 4.80 -4.22 1.67
CA TYR A 29 5.53 -2.98 1.43
C TYR A 29 4.55 -1.87 1.08
N VAL A 30 4.71 -0.72 1.71
CA VAL A 30 3.89 0.47 1.45
C VAL A 30 4.66 1.38 0.50
N GLY A 31 4.01 1.77 -0.58
CA GLY A 31 4.54 2.70 -1.56
C GLY A 31 3.70 3.95 -1.68
N LEU A 32 4.31 5.04 -2.09
CA LEU A 32 3.67 6.34 -2.25
C LEU A 32 3.64 6.73 -3.72
N PHE A 33 2.55 7.36 -4.14
CA PHE A 33 2.32 7.74 -5.53
C PHE A 33 2.05 9.23 -5.66
N THR A 34 2.58 9.82 -6.71
CA THR A 34 2.27 11.20 -7.12
C THR A 34 1.17 11.26 -8.16
N ALA A 35 0.87 10.14 -8.81
CA ALA A 35 -0.27 9.99 -9.73
C ALA A 35 -0.96 8.66 -9.45
N ALA A 36 -2.30 8.66 -9.53
CA ALA A 36 -3.12 7.51 -9.14
C ALA A 36 -2.75 6.25 -9.92
N PRO A 37 -2.53 5.11 -9.24
CA PRO A 37 -2.57 3.81 -9.89
C PRO A 37 -4.01 3.44 -10.25
N SER A 38 -4.19 2.25 -10.77
CA SER A 38 -5.51 1.66 -11.03
C SER A 38 -5.52 0.21 -10.57
N ASP A 39 -6.65 -0.46 -10.69
CA ASP A 39 -6.77 -1.88 -10.34
C ASP A 39 -5.85 -2.78 -11.17
N THR A 40 -5.43 -2.31 -12.34
CA THR A 40 -4.44 -3.02 -13.18
C THR A 40 -3.00 -2.62 -12.88
N GLY A 41 -2.75 -1.77 -11.89
CA GLY A 41 -1.43 -1.23 -11.58
C GLY A 41 -1.20 0.15 -12.18
N GLY A 42 0.00 0.46 -12.57
CA GLY A 42 0.34 1.76 -13.17
C GLY A 42 0.51 2.87 -12.15
N GLY A 43 0.13 4.09 -12.52
CA GLY A 43 0.38 5.27 -11.73
C GLY A 43 1.85 5.70 -11.76
N THR A 44 2.19 6.66 -10.94
CA THR A 44 3.57 7.15 -10.79
C THR A 44 3.98 7.06 -9.33
N GLU A 45 4.80 6.07 -9.03
CA GLU A 45 5.38 5.93 -7.69
C GLU A 45 6.45 6.99 -7.47
N CYS A 46 6.59 7.48 -6.25
CA CYS A 46 7.66 8.39 -5.86
C CYS A 46 9.03 7.80 -6.19
N SER A 47 10.00 8.66 -6.45
CA SER A 47 11.38 8.26 -6.75
C SER A 47 12.36 9.36 -6.37
N GLY A 48 13.64 9.03 -6.30
CA GLY A 48 14.67 9.97 -5.92
C GLY A 48 14.65 10.33 -4.44
N GLY A 49 15.52 11.22 -4.00
CA GLY A 49 15.53 11.72 -2.63
C GLY A 49 15.55 10.66 -1.54
N SER A 50 16.23 9.53 -1.77
CA SER A 50 16.27 8.36 -0.88
C SER A 50 14.92 7.64 -0.71
N TYR A 51 13.94 7.90 -1.59
CA TYR A 51 12.67 7.19 -1.53
C TYR A 51 12.87 5.68 -1.66
N ALA A 52 12.21 4.95 -0.79
CA ALA A 52 12.07 3.51 -0.87
C ALA A 52 10.73 3.12 -0.24
N ARG A 53 10.13 2.05 -0.72
CA ARG A 53 8.94 1.48 -0.07
C ARG A 53 9.30 1.09 1.36
N LYS A 54 8.35 1.26 2.26
CA LYS A 54 8.54 0.88 3.66
C LYS A 54 7.90 -0.47 3.92
N SER A 55 8.69 -1.39 4.49
CA SER A 55 8.16 -2.68 4.93
C SER A 55 7.14 -2.50 6.05
N MET A 56 6.13 -3.33 6.03
CA MET A 56 5.05 -3.33 7.02
C MET A 56 4.81 -4.77 7.47
N ALA A 57 4.63 -4.96 8.78
CA ALA A 57 4.23 -6.26 9.32
C ALA A 57 2.82 -6.63 8.84
N ALA A 58 2.44 -7.89 9.05
CA ALA A 58 1.09 -8.34 8.72
C ALA A 58 0.05 -7.43 9.37
N MET A 59 -1.00 -7.13 8.60
CA MET A 59 -2.09 -6.27 9.07
C MET A 59 -2.99 -7.05 10.03
N THR A 60 -3.70 -6.33 10.89
CA THR A 60 -4.69 -6.90 11.78
C THR A 60 -6.04 -6.93 11.08
N VAL A 61 -6.64 -8.11 10.99
CA VAL A 61 -7.94 -8.30 10.33
C VAL A 61 -9.03 -8.36 11.38
N SER A 62 -10.06 -7.55 11.24
CA SER A 62 -11.17 -7.48 12.18
C SER A 62 -12.45 -6.96 11.53
N GLY A 63 -13.53 -6.96 12.29
CA GLY A 63 -14.81 -6.43 11.84
C GLY A 63 -15.64 -7.39 11.00
N THR A 64 -16.89 -7.01 10.82
CA THR A 64 -17.85 -7.69 9.96
C THR A 64 -18.69 -6.63 9.26
N SER A 65 -18.87 -6.76 7.96
CA SER A 65 -19.69 -5.86 7.15
C SER A 65 -19.28 -4.38 7.24
N PRO A 66 -18.06 -4.01 6.85
CA PRO A 66 -17.02 -4.81 6.18
C PRO A 66 -16.04 -5.48 7.13
N THR A 67 -15.35 -6.49 6.64
CA THR A 67 -14.12 -6.98 7.26
C THR A 67 -12.98 -6.06 6.83
N THR A 68 -12.17 -5.65 7.78
CA THR A 68 -11.11 -4.66 7.54
C THR A 68 -9.76 -5.19 8.00
N ALA A 69 -8.74 -5.04 7.17
CA ALA A 69 -7.35 -5.19 7.56
C ALA A 69 -6.77 -3.80 7.79
N THR A 70 -6.09 -3.62 8.93
CA THR A 70 -5.49 -2.33 9.30
C THR A 70 -4.07 -2.51 9.80
N ASN A 71 -3.23 -1.50 9.61
CA ASN A 71 -1.86 -1.55 10.12
C ASN A 71 -1.86 -1.42 11.65
N GLY A 72 -1.30 -2.42 12.32
CA GLY A 72 -1.21 -2.43 13.77
C GLY A 72 -0.12 -1.55 14.36
N ALA A 73 0.82 -1.09 13.53
CA ALA A 73 1.94 -0.24 13.91
C ALA A 73 2.12 0.87 12.89
N ALA A 74 2.78 1.95 13.30
CA ALA A 74 3.07 3.06 12.40
C ALA A 74 3.97 2.61 11.25
N VAL A 75 3.76 3.21 10.08
CA VAL A 75 4.59 3.05 8.89
C VAL A 75 5.29 4.37 8.64
N GLU A 76 6.55 4.46 8.99
CA GLU A 76 7.35 5.66 8.85
C GLU A 76 8.40 5.47 7.78
N PHE A 77 8.35 6.30 6.73
CA PHE A 77 9.32 6.26 5.65
C PHE A 77 10.64 6.89 6.09
N VAL A 78 11.71 6.57 5.38
CA VAL A 78 12.99 7.24 5.61
C VAL A 78 12.86 8.74 5.42
N THR A 79 13.72 9.51 6.09
CA THR A 79 13.79 10.96 5.89
C THR A 79 14.16 11.26 4.45
N ALA A 80 13.37 12.08 3.77
CA ALA A 80 13.64 12.47 2.40
C ALA A 80 14.93 13.29 2.33
N THR A 81 15.79 12.96 1.38
CA THR A 81 17.02 13.71 1.10
C THR A 81 16.88 14.61 -0.14
N GLY A 82 15.71 14.61 -0.73
CA GLY A 82 15.30 15.42 -1.85
C GLY A 82 13.80 15.37 -2.00
N SER A 83 13.22 16.14 -2.91
CA SER A 83 11.79 16.16 -3.14
C SER A 83 11.29 14.82 -3.70
N TRP A 84 10.18 14.32 -3.15
CA TRP A 84 9.43 13.18 -3.71
C TRP A 84 8.23 13.64 -4.54
N GLY A 85 8.01 14.96 -4.62
CA GLY A 85 6.82 15.53 -5.24
C GLY A 85 5.64 15.60 -4.27
N THR A 86 4.44 15.73 -4.81
CA THR A 86 3.21 15.76 -4.01
C THR A 86 2.60 14.37 -4.00
N VAL A 87 2.57 13.74 -2.83
CA VAL A 87 2.00 12.41 -2.63
C VAL A 87 0.49 12.52 -2.58
N THR A 88 -0.20 11.80 -3.45
CA THR A 88 -1.66 11.82 -3.57
C THR A 88 -2.31 10.47 -3.27
N HIS A 89 -1.55 9.38 -3.43
CA HIS A 89 -2.06 8.01 -3.29
C HIS A 89 -1.05 7.13 -2.57
N VAL A 90 -1.55 6.04 -2.02
CA VAL A 90 -0.76 5.02 -1.33
C VAL A 90 -1.10 3.65 -1.92
N GLY A 91 -0.12 2.76 -1.96
CA GLY A 91 -0.32 1.39 -2.39
C GLY A 91 0.37 0.40 -1.46
N ILE A 92 -0.13 -0.84 -1.47
CA ILE A 92 0.46 -1.96 -0.75
C ILE A 92 0.94 -2.98 -1.78
N PHE A 93 2.21 -3.33 -1.70
CA PHE A 93 2.90 -4.21 -2.62
C PHE A 93 3.36 -5.49 -1.92
N ASP A 94 3.62 -6.51 -2.70
CA ASP A 94 4.20 -7.79 -2.23
C ASP A 94 5.72 -7.84 -2.31
N ALA A 95 6.37 -6.78 -2.78
CA ALA A 95 7.82 -6.71 -2.94
C ALA A 95 8.36 -5.31 -2.66
N SER A 96 9.63 -5.23 -2.28
CA SER A 96 10.31 -3.95 -2.00
C SER A 96 10.55 -3.13 -3.27
N SER A 97 10.62 -3.78 -4.41
CA SER A 97 10.71 -3.15 -5.74
C SER A 97 10.01 -4.05 -6.75
N SER A 98 9.51 -3.46 -7.84
CA SER A 98 8.69 -4.20 -8.81
C SER A 98 7.53 -4.92 -8.09
N GLY A 99 7.29 -6.19 -8.37
CA GLY A 99 6.25 -6.96 -7.72
C GLY A 99 4.84 -6.52 -8.13
N ASN A 100 3.87 -6.89 -7.31
CA ASN A 100 2.46 -6.67 -7.62
C ASN A 100 1.85 -5.67 -6.65
N LEU A 101 1.14 -4.69 -7.18
CA LEU A 101 0.28 -3.84 -6.39
C LEU A 101 -0.96 -4.63 -5.99
N MET A 102 -1.20 -4.73 -4.69
CA MET A 102 -2.31 -5.55 -4.16
C MET A 102 -3.51 -4.71 -3.77
N ALA A 103 -3.28 -3.51 -3.26
CA ALA A 103 -4.33 -2.57 -2.87
C ALA A 103 -3.81 -1.15 -3.01
N TRP A 104 -4.72 -0.20 -3.23
CA TRP A 104 -4.36 1.22 -3.33
C TRP A 104 -5.52 2.10 -2.90
N ALA A 105 -5.20 3.33 -2.52
CA ALA A 105 -6.20 4.33 -2.16
C ALA A 105 -5.67 5.74 -2.35
N ALA A 106 -6.57 6.70 -2.50
CA ALA A 106 -6.24 8.11 -2.39
C ALA A 106 -5.99 8.47 -0.94
N LEU A 107 -5.05 9.38 -0.70
CA LEU A 107 -4.89 9.99 0.62
C LEU A 107 -6.08 10.92 0.90
N SER A 108 -6.43 11.07 2.18
CA SER A 108 -7.46 12.04 2.59
C SER A 108 -7.06 13.47 2.25
N ALA A 109 -5.75 13.75 2.25
CA ALA A 109 -5.18 15.01 1.79
C ALA A 109 -3.82 14.73 1.15
N SER A 110 -3.53 15.39 0.02
CA SER A 110 -2.22 15.30 -0.60
C SER A 110 -1.17 15.96 0.27
N LYS A 111 0.07 15.48 0.17
CA LYS A 111 1.19 16.00 0.94
C LYS A 111 2.44 16.13 0.08
N ALA A 112 2.98 17.34 0.00
CA ALA A 112 4.27 17.55 -0.62
C ALA A 112 5.38 17.07 0.35
N VAL A 113 6.34 16.31 -0.19
CA VAL A 113 7.49 15.83 0.58
C VAL A 113 8.74 16.48 0.01
N ALA A 114 9.40 17.30 0.82
CA ALA A 114 10.65 17.96 0.49
C ALA A 114 11.82 17.35 1.27
N SER A 115 13.03 17.73 0.93
CA SER A 115 14.22 17.31 1.66
C SER A 115 14.08 17.62 3.16
N GLY A 116 14.35 16.63 4.00
CA GLY A 116 14.24 16.73 5.45
C GLY A 116 12.88 16.29 6.00
N ASP A 117 11.88 16.11 5.16
CA ASP A 117 10.55 15.66 5.60
C ASP A 117 10.52 14.16 5.87
N VAL A 118 9.65 13.76 6.79
CA VAL A 118 9.35 12.35 7.08
C VAL A 118 7.88 12.11 6.81
N PHE A 119 7.59 11.16 5.92
CA PHE A 119 6.21 10.73 5.64
C PHE A 119 5.85 9.55 6.54
N ARG A 120 4.70 9.61 7.19
CA ARG A 120 4.30 8.61 8.17
C ARG A 120 2.81 8.33 8.11
N PHE A 121 2.44 7.05 8.23
CA PHE A 121 1.09 6.62 8.57
C PHE A 121 1.09 6.13 10.02
N ASP A 122 0.20 6.64 10.84
CA ASP A 122 0.04 6.14 12.21
C ASP A 122 -0.66 4.77 12.20
N ALA A 123 -0.57 4.06 13.31
CA ALA A 123 -1.30 2.81 13.48
C ALA A 123 -2.80 3.06 13.26
N GLY A 124 -3.40 2.24 12.42
CA GLY A 124 -4.82 2.37 12.07
C GLY A 124 -5.13 3.27 10.88
N ASP A 125 -4.14 3.96 10.31
CA ASP A 125 -4.37 4.88 9.19
C ASP A 125 -4.53 4.18 7.83
N LEU A 126 -3.98 2.98 7.69
CA LEU A 126 -4.08 2.19 6.46
C LEU A 126 -5.12 1.09 6.64
N ASP A 127 -6.19 1.17 5.87
CA ASP A 127 -7.28 0.21 5.91
C ASP A 127 -7.51 -0.40 4.54
N VAL A 128 -7.66 -1.72 4.50
CA VAL A 128 -8.11 -2.46 3.32
C VAL A 128 -9.40 -3.17 3.71
N THR A 129 -10.46 -2.93 2.98
CA THR A 129 -11.76 -3.52 3.29
C THR A 129 -12.24 -4.49 2.23
N LEU A 130 -12.94 -5.51 2.70
CA LEU A 130 -13.63 -6.47 1.86
C LEU A 130 -15.08 -6.59 2.38
N ALA A 131 -16.00 -6.18 1.54
CA ALA A 131 -17.44 -6.20 1.90
C ALA A 131 -18.08 -7.54 1.55
#